data_61ba8a20b8c423e664d9f3ed316b3305
#
_entry.id   61ba8a20b8c423e664d9f3ed316b3305
#
_cell.length_a   1.000
_cell.length_b   1.000
_cell.length_c   1.000
_cell.angle_alpha   90.00
_cell.angle_beta   90.00
_cell.angle_gamma   90.00
#
_symmetry.space_group_name_H-M   'P 1'
#
loop_
_entity.id
_entity.type
_entity.pdbx_description
1 polymer ?
#
loop_
_entity_poly.entity_id
_entity_poly.type
_entity_poly.pdbx_seq_one_letter_code
_entity_poly.pdbx_strand_id
1 'polypeptide(L)'
;MTTNTHARPILAHDSVGSGPLALLLPGAGDLRSEYRFLAPLLAEAGYRVVTADLPGHGESSTVAGYGVADAAQAILDLIDHLDAGPATLIACSFAPAAGIWAATERPDAFNGMVMMSPHLEGSGAAAEFIQRIAMGTLLRGPWAPALWNKFYRSWYPTNPPADLDSETEKIRDMMSEPQRRKAVRETLVAHRDGMSGRIDRLDVRSLVIFGTADSHFKDPAGEAEQIAKRTGAQVFLAEGAGHYPHVERTDVVGPRILEFLSS
;
A
#
# COMPACT_ATOMS: atom_id res chain seq x y z
N MET A 1 -35.11 -1.94 17.98
CA MET A 1 -34.26 -1.24 17.01
C MET A 1 -33.29 -2.26 16.43
N THR A 2 -33.60 -2.79 15.26
CA THR A 2 -32.72 -3.72 14.56
C THR A 2 -31.63 -2.90 13.89
N THR A 3 -30.43 -2.91 14.48
CA THR A 3 -29.23 -2.41 13.82
C THR A 3 -28.95 -3.32 12.65
N ASN A 4 -29.30 -2.84 11.45
CA ASN A 4 -28.99 -3.48 10.19
C ASN A 4 -27.48 -3.25 9.94
N THR A 5 -26.63 -4.04 10.61
CA THR A 5 -25.21 -4.09 10.35
C THR A 5 -25.04 -4.81 9.01
N HIS A 6 -25.14 -4.08 7.90
CA HIS A 6 -24.60 -4.58 6.66
C HIS A 6 -23.09 -4.73 6.88
N ALA A 7 -22.63 -5.98 7.06
CA ALA A 7 -21.23 -6.29 7.12
C ALA A 7 -20.57 -5.68 5.85
N ARG A 8 -19.49 -4.92 6.04
CA ARG A 8 -18.74 -4.39 4.91
C ARG A 8 -18.17 -5.55 4.10
N PRO A 9 -18.11 -5.43 2.77
CA PRO A 9 -17.52 -6.48 1.96
C PRO A 9 -16.04 -6.63 2.32
N ILE A 10 -15.63 -7.87 2.55
CA ILE A 10 -14.22 -8.21 2.79
C ILE A 10 -13.40 -7.94 1.51
N LEU A 11 -12.17 -7.48 1.67
CA LEU A 11 -11.25 -7.28 0.55
C LEU A 11 -11.00 -8.60 -0.19
N ALA A 12 -10.99 -8.56 -1.51
CA ALA A 12 -10.58 -9.68 -2.32
C ALA A 12 -9.09 -9.98 -2.05
N HIS A 13 -8.79 -11.24 -1.73
CA HIS A 13 -7.46 -11.63 -1.30
C HIS A 13 -7.11 -13.04 -1.73
N ASP A 14 -5.80 -13.29 -1.84
CA ASP A 14 -5.22 -14.62 -1.98
C ASP A 14 -4.44 -14.95 -0.70
N SER A 15 -4.35 -16.26 -0.38
CA SER A 15 -3.63 -16.72 0.81
C SER A 15 -2.71 -17.89 0.44
N VAL A 16 -1.45 -17.82 0.88
CA VAL A 16 -0.45 -18.87 0.65
C VAL A 16 0.39 -19.07 1.91
N GLY A 17 0.87 -20.29 2.11
CA GLY A 17 1.66 -20.65 3.29
C GLY A 17 0.84 -20.83 4.57
N SER A 18 1.55 -20.95 5.69
CA SER A 18 0.97 -21.14 7.03
C SER A 18 1.91 -20.55 8.07
N GLY A 19 1.38 -20.22 9.27
CA GLY A 19 2.15 -19.60 10.34
C GLY A 19 1.69 -18.17 10.67
N PRO A 20 2.55 -17.30 11.21
CA PRO A 20 2.20 -15.92 11.54
C PRO A 20 1.70 -15.15 10.31
N LEU A 21 0.70 -14.30 10.51
CA LEU A 21 0.04 -13.58 9.42
C LEU A 21 0.90 -12.41 8.92
N ALA A 22 1.25 -12.44 7.63
CA ALA A 22 1.76 -11.32 6.87
C ALA A 22 0.68 -10.84 5.90
N LEU A 23 0.14 -9.64 6.12
CA LEU A 23 -0.88 -9.01 5.27
C LEU A 23 -0.23 -8.00 4.34
N LEU A 24 -0.34 -8.21 3.03
CA LEU A 24 0.31 -7.42 1.99
C LEU A 24 -0.71 -6.58 1.23
N LEU A 25 -0.51 -5.26 1.19
CA LEU A 25 -1.42 -4.30 0.56
C LEU A 25 -0.70 -3.39 -0.44
N PRO A 26 -1.14 -3.36 -1.70
CA PRO A 26 -0.54 -2.56 -2.76
C PRO A 26 -0.84 -1.07 -2.64
N GLY A 27 -0.17 -0.28 -3.46
CA GLY A 27 -0.42 1.14 -3.62
C GLY A 27 -1.74 1.46 -4.32
N ALA A 28 -2.12 2.74 -4.31
CA ALA A 28 -3.29 3.21 -5.04
C ALA A 28 -3.10 3.04 -6.56
N GLY A 29 -4.08 2.41 -7.20
CA GLY A 29 -4.04 2.13 -8.64
C GLY A 29 -3.23 0.90 -9.03
N ASP A 30 -2.88 0.07 -8.06
CA ASP A 30 -2.22 -1.21 -8.25
C ASP A 30 -3.12 -2.38 -7.80
N LEU A 31 -2.63 -3.59 -7.97
CA LEU A 31 -3.31 -4.85 -7.68
C LEU A 31 -2.50 -5.67 -6.66
N ARG A 32 -3.15 -6.62 -5.99
CA ARG A 32 -2.46 -7.53 -5.06
C ARG A 32 -1.31 -8.33 -5.70
N SER A 33 -1.30 -8.45 -7.03
CA SER A 33 -0.20 -9.04 -7.80
C SER A 33 1.12 -8.23 -7.75
N GLU A 34 1.11 -7.01 -7.22
CA GLU A 34 2.32 -6.25 -6.88
C GLU A 34 3.30 -7.11 -6.06
N TYR A 35 2.77 -8.00 -5.20
CA TYR A 35 3.55 -8.83 -4.29
C TYR A 35 3.94 -10.22 -4.84
N ARG A 36 3.79 -10.47 -6.13
CA ARG A 36 4.02 -11.79 -6.77
C ARG A 36 5.43 -12.37 -6.58
N PHE A 37 6.43 -11.53 -6.33
CA PHE A 37 7.80 -11.98 -6.03
C PHE A 37 8.06 -12.10 -4.53
N LEU A 38 7.48 -11.22 -3.73
CA LEU A 38 7.70 -11.20 -2.28
C LEU A 38 6.86 -12.27 -1.56
N ALA A 39 5.61 -12.47 -1.97
CA ALA A 39 4.70 -13.38 -1.29
C ALA A 39 5.19 -14.84 -1.23
N PRO A 40 5.70 -15.44 -2.34
CA PRO A 40 6.27 -16.78 -2.27
C PRO A 40 7.46 -16.88 -1.31
N LEU A 41 8.36 -15.89 -1.32
CA LEU A 41 9.54 -15.85 -0.46
C LEU A 41 9.16 -15.84 1.03
N LEU A 42 8.16 -15.06 1.41
CA LEU A 42 7.66 -15.04 2.79
C LEU A 42 6.95 -16.35 3.17
N ALA A 43 6.19 -16.94 2.24
CA ALA A 43 5.51 -18.21 2.48
C ALA A 43 6.51 -19.37 2.66
N GLU A 44 7.59 -19.42 1.89
CA GLU A 44 8.68 -20.37 2.04
C GLU A 44 9.42 -20.21 3.38
N ALA A 45 9.46 -19.01 3.91
CA ALA A 45 10.03 -18.70 5.23
C ALA A 45 9.06 -19.02 6.40
N GLY A 46 7.87 -19.60 6.14
CA GLY A 46 6.96 -20.08 7.17
C GLY A 46 5.91 -19.06 7.63
N TYR A 47 5.57 -18.07 6.82
CA TYR A 47 4.49 -17.14 7.10
C TYR A 47 3.20 -17.51 6.34
N ARG A 48 2.04 -17.25 6.95
CA ARG A 48 0.78 -17.18 6.21
C ARG A 48 0.71 -15.82 5.54
N VAL A 49 0.90 -15.79 4.23
CA VAL A 49 0.90 -14.56 3.44
C VAL A 49 -0.46 -14.35 2.81
N VAL A 50 -1.05 -13.21 3.08
CA VAL A 50 -2.31 -12.76 2.48
C VAL A 50 -2.05 -11.50 1.68
N THR A 51 -2.27 -11.54 0.37
CA THR A 51 -2.23 -10.36 -0.50
C THR A 51 -3.64 -9.91 -0.80
N ALA A 52 -3.98 -8.63 -0.67
CA ALA A 52 -5.34 -8.15 -0.87
C ALA A 52 -5.39 -6.89 -1.73
N ASP A 53 -6.46 -6.76 -2.52
CA ASP A 53 -6.74 -5.55 -3.29
C ASP A 53 -7.38 -4.48 -2.39
N LEU A 54 -6.98 -3.22 -2.54
CA LEU A 54 -7.62 -2.09 -1.86
C LEU A 54 -9.11 -1.98 -2.22
N PRO A 55 -9.94 -1.29 -1.40
CA PRO A 55 -11.35 -1.08 -1.73
C PRO A 55 -11.53 -0.50 -3.14
N GLY A 56 -12.36 -1.16 -3.96
CA GLY A 56 -12.64 -0.77 -5.34
C GLY A 56 -11.51 -0.99 -6.35
N HIS A 57 -10.38 -1.58 -5.93
CA HIS A 57 -9.30 -2.03 -6.81
C HIS A 57 -9.44 -3.53 -7.12
N GLY A 58 -8.82 -3.97 -8.19
CA GLY A 58 -8.78 -5.38 -8.58
C GLY A 58 -10.14 -6.05 -8.50
N GLU A 59 -10.27 -7.09 -7.70
CA GLU A 59 -11.52 -7.83 -7.48
C GLU A 59 -12.27 -7.39 -6.21
N SER A 60 -11.70 -6.47 -5.42
CA SER A 60 -12.38 -5.91 -4.26
C SER A 60 -13.64 -5.14 -4.64
N SER A 61 -14.67 -5.25 -3.79
CA SER A 61 -15.94 -4.55 -4.01
C SER A 61 -15.78 -3.04 -4.00
N THR A 62 -16.61 -2.36 -4.78
CA THR A 62 -16.76 -0.92 -4.68
C THR A 62 -17.52 -0.56 -3.40
N VAL A 63 -17.10 0.52 -2.76
CA VAL A 63 -17.65 1.01 -1.49
C VAL A 63 -18.06 2.48 -1.59
N ALA A 64 -18.65 3.03 -0.54
CA ALA A 64 -19.11 4.42 -0.54
C ALA A 64 -17.96 5.44 -0.49
N GLY A 65 -16.84 5.09 0.14
CA GLY A 65 -15.67 5.95 0.31
C GLY A 65 -14.37 5.23 0.04
N TYR A 66 -13.36 5.97 -0.39
CA TYR A 66 -12.02 5.45 -0.74
C TYR A 66 -10.91 6.23 -0.04
N GLY A 67 -11.23 6.83 1.10
CA GLY A 67 -10.28 7.57 1.93
C GLY A 67 -9.39 6.66 2.77
N VAL A 68 -8.43 7.29 3.46
CA VAL A 68 -7.51 6.58 4.35
C VAL A 68 -8.27 5.82 5.45
N ALA A 69 -9.29 6.45 6.06
CA ALA A 69 -10.11 5.83 7.10
C ALA A 69 -10.96 4.66 6.58
N ASP A 70 -11.48 4.75 5.34
CA ASP A 70 -12.25 3.65 4.73
C ASP A 70 -11.35 2.44 4.47
N ALA A 71 -10.15 2.67 3.95
CA ALA A 71 -9.16 1.63 3.72
C ALA A 71 -8.66 1.03 5.06
N ALA A 72 -8.45 1.85 6.09
CA ALA A 72 -8.08 1.39 7.43
C ALA A 72 -9.12 0.45 8.03
N GLN A 73 -10.40 0.80 7.91
CA GLN A 73 -11.47 -0.07 8.38
C GLN A 73 -11.53 -1.38 7.60
N ALA A 74 -11.31 -1.33 6.26
CA ALA A 74 -11.30 -2.54 5.44
C ALA A 74 -10.11 -3.47 5.81
N ILE A 75 -8.96 -2.93 6.21
CA ILE A 75 -7.84 -3.69 6.76
C ILE A 75 -8.26 -4.41 8.04
N LEU A 76 -8.89 -3.71 8.98
CA LEU A 76 -9.34 -4.30 10.25
C LEU A 76 -10.41 -5.37 10.02
N ASP A 77 -11.36 -5.12 9.14
CA ASP A 77 -12.41 -6.09 8.79
C ASP A 77 -11.80 -7.36 8.15
N LEU A 78 -10.74 -7.22 7.34
CA LEU A 78 -10.03 -8.36 6.77
C LEU A 78 -9.25 -9.14 7.84
N ILE A 79 -8.54 -8.47 8.76
CA ILE A 79 -7.83 -9.14 9.86
C ILE A 79 -8.80 -9.94 10.72
N ASP A 80 -9.96 -9.36 11.06
CA ASP A 80 -11.01 -10.04 11.81
C ASP A 80 -11.57 -11.26 11.04
N HIS A 81 -11.79 -11.12 9.74
CA HIS A 81 -12.27 -12.20 8.88
C HIS A 81 -11.27 -13.37 8.79
N LEU A 82 -9.98 -13.08 8.75
CA LEU A 82 -8.94 -14.10 8.64
C LEU A 82 -8.76 -14.92 9.91
N ASP A 83 -9.18 -14.37 11.07
CA ASP A 83 -9.12 -15.01 12.40
C ASP A 83 -7.76 -15.70 12.67
N ALA A 84 -6.67 -15.02 12.29
CA ALA A 84 -5.32 -15.59 12.34
C ALA A 84 -4.43 -14.95 13.43
N GLY A 85 -5.04 -14.16 14.33
CA GLY A 85 -4.32 -13.34 15.31
C GLY A 85 -3.76 -12.05 14.69
N PRO A 86 -2.88 -11.34 15.44
CA PRO A 86 -2.33 -10.09 14.97
C PRO A 86 -1.50 -10.26 13.69
N ALA A 87 -1.61 -9.29 12.78
CA ALA A 87 -0.91 -9.30 11.49
C ALA A 87 0.39 -8.46 11.53
N THR A 88 1.39 -8.86 10.77
CA THR A 88 2.38 -7.89 10.30
C THR A 88 1.90 -7.33 8.96
N LEU A 89 1.63 -6.03 8.92
CA LEU A 89 1.23 -5.35 7.70
C LEU A 89 2.46 -4.99 6.86
N ILE A 90 2.46 -5.37 5.58
CA ILE A 90 3.47 -5.00 4.60
C ILE A 90 2.75 -4.20 3.51
N ALA A 91 3.02 -2.90 3.43
CA ALA A 91 2.20 -1.99 2.66
C ALA A 91 3.04 -1.03 1.82
N CYS A 92 2.56 -0.68 0.63
CA CYS A 92 3.23 0.21 -0.30
C CYS A 92 2.45 1.51 -0.54
N SER A 93 3.16 2.62 -0.69
CA SER A 93 2.63 3.90 -1.19
C SER A 93 1.48 4.48 -0.35
N PHE A 94 0.22 4.35 -0.78
CA PHE A 94 -0.98 4.80 -0.06
C PHE A 94 -1.29 3.92 1.15
N ALA A 95 -1.12 2.61 1.02
CA ALA A 95 -1.58 1.64 2.02
C ALA A 95 -0.92 1.79 3.41
N PRO A 96 0.33 2.23 3.57
CA PRO A 96 0.91 2.55 4.88
C PRO A 96 0.12 3.59 5.67
N ALA A 97 -0.43 4.61 5.03
CA ALA A 97 -1.26 5.60 5.73
C ALA A 97 -2.54 4.96 6.31
N ALA A 98 -3.19 4.08 5.55
CA ALA A 98 -4.33 3.29 6.04
C ALA A 98 -3.92 2.32 7.16
N GLY A 99 -2.74 1.71 7.05
CA GLY A 99 -2.16 0.85 8.08
C GLY A 99 -1.90 1.57 9.40
N ILE A 100 -1.28 2.75 9.36
CA ILE A 100 -1.05 3.60 10.54
C ILE A 100 -2.40 4.00 11.16
N TRP A 101 -3.38 4.36 10.34
CA TRP A 101 -4.71 4.68 10.84
C TRP A 101 -5.33 3.48 11.57
N ALA A 102 -5.32 2.31 10.95
CA ALA A 102 -5.83 1.07 11.55
C ALA A 102 -5.08 0.71 12.85
N ALA A 103 -3.75 0.79 12.86
CA ALA A 103 -2.93 0.48 14.03
C ALA A 103 -3.12 1.46 15.19
N THR A 104 -3.44 2.73 14.92
CA THR A 104 -3.77 3.69 15.98
C THR A 104 -5.19 3.53 16.54
N GLU A 105 -6.10 2.90 15.80
CA GLU A 105 -7.43 2.53 16.29
C GLU A 105 -7.41 1.19 17.06
N ARG A 106 -6.62 0.21 16.57
CA ARG A 106 -6.54 -1.14 17.14
C ARG A 106 -5.08 -1.65 17.11
N PRO A 107 -4.23 -1.19 18.03
CA PRO A 107 -2.82 -1.58 18.05
C PRO A 107 -2.60 -3.08 18.27
N ASP A 108 -3.48 -3.74 19.00
CA ASP A 108 -3.46 -5.18 19.27
C ASP A 108 -3.74 -6.06 18.03
N ALA A 109 -4.25 -5.48 16.95
CA ALA A 109 -4.41 -6.18 15.67
C ALA A 109 -3.09 -6.31 14.87
N PHE A 110 -1.99 -5.72 15.34
CA PHE A 110 -0.73 -5.67 14.60
C PHE A 110 0.47 -6.11 15.43
N ASN A 111 1.31 -6.98 14.84
CA ASN A 111 2.62 -7.37 15.39
C ASN A 111 3.76 -6.50 14.86
N GLY A 112 3.55 -5.82 13.74
CA GLY A 112 4.56 -5.00 13.09
C GLY A 112 4.04 -4.37 11.80
N MET A 113 4.81 -3.42 11.28
CA MET A 113 4.47 -2.73 10.04
C MET A 113 5.71 -2.50 9.17
N VAL A 114 5.66 -2.93 7.91
CA VAL A 114 6.64 -2.60 6.88
C VAL A 114 6.00 -1.59 5.93
N MET A 115 6.60 -0.42 5.81
CA MET A 115 6.14 0.69 4.98
C MET A 115 7.10 0.91 3.83
N MET A 116 6.66 0.63 2.60
CA MET A 116 7.47 0.79 1.40
C MET A 116 7.04 2.04 0.64
N SER A 117 7.99 2.94 0.37
CA SER A 117 7.74 4.23 -0.30
C SER A 117 6.48 4.95 0.20
N PRO A 118 6.28 5.10 1.53
CA PRO A 118 5.01 5.53 2.10
C PRO A 118 4.69 6.99 1.81
N HIS A 119 3.47 7.24 1.33
CA HIS A 119 2.88 8.57 1.22
C HIS A 119 2.00 8.86 2.44
N LEU A 120 2.58 9.37 3.52
CA LEU A 120 1.89 9.55 4.81
C LEU A 120 1.22 10.91 4.96
N GLU A 121 1.89 11.96 4.55
CA GLU A 121 1.42 13.35 4.68
C GLU A 121 1.34 14.01 3.31
N GLY A 122 0.58 15.08 3.22
CA GLY A 122 0.49 15.83 2.00
C GLY A 122 1.63 16.84 1.85
N SER A 123 1.85 17.26 0.63
CA SER A 123 2.88 18.26 0.25
C SER A 123 2.48 19.71 0.58
N GLY A 124 1.45 19.89 1.41
CA GLY A 124 0.88 21.20 1.77
C GLY A 124 -0.36 21.56 0.96
N ALA A 125 -1.28 22.30 1.58
CA ALA A 125 -2.65 22.52 1.07
C ALA A 125 -2.73 23.02 -0.38
N ALA A 126 -1.83 23.93 -0.80
CA ALA A 126 -1.83 24.45 -2.17
C ALA A 126 -1.37 23.41 -3.19
N ALA A 127 -0.31 22.67 -2.89
CA ALA A 127 0.21 21.62 -3.77
C ALA A 127 -0.76 20.45 -3.87
N GLU A 128 -1.37 20.04 -2.76
CA GLU A 128 -2.43 19.03 -2.73
C GLU A 128 -3.65 19.45 -3.56
N PHE A 129 -4.09 20.69 -3.45
CA PHE A 129 -5.21 21.19 -4.23
C PHE A 129 -4.93 21.11 -5.73
N ILE A 130 -3.71 21.52 -6.17
CA ILE A 130 -3.28 21.43 -7.57
C ILE A 130 -3.22 19.94 -8.00
N GLN A 131 -2.59 19.10 -7.20
CA GLN A 131 -2.49 17.66 -7.48
C GLN A 131 -3.87 17.01 -7.59
N ARG A 132 -4.80 17.33 -6.70
CA ARG A 132 -6.19 16.84 -6.73
C ARG A 132 -6.92 17.24 -8.02
N ILE A 133 -6.80 18.49 -8.44
CA ILE A 133 -7.38 18.95 -9.70
C ILE A 133 -6.74 18.22 -10.88
N ALA A 134 -5.41 18.15 -10.92
CA ALA A 134 -4.67 17.51 -12.00
C ALA A 134 -5.03 16.02 -12.11
N MET A 135 -4.86 15.25 -11.04
CA MET A 135 -5.18 13.82 -11.02
C MET A 135 -6.67 13.57 -11.20
N GLY A 136 -7.51 14.39 -10.55
CA GLY A 136 -8.96 14.32 -10.69
C GLY A 136 -9.45 14.54 -12.13
N THR A 137 -8.74 15.33 -12.92
CA THR A 137 -9.07 15.59 -14.34
C THR A 137 -8.44 14.56 -15.26
N LEU A 138 -7.13 14.28 -15.07
CA LEU A 138 -6.36 13.35 -15.89
C LEU A 138 -6.95 11.93 -15.88
N LEU A 139 -7.48 11.49 -14.73
CA LEU A 139 -8.01 10.13 -14.57
C LEU A 139 -9.54 10.03 -14.86
N ARG A 140 -10.18 11.05 -15.41
CA ARG A 140 -11.62 10.97 -15.77
C ARG A 140 -11.89 10.49 -17.20
N GLY A 141 -10.99 10.78 -18.12
CA GLY A 141 -11.21 10.55 -19.54
C GLY A 141 -10.90 9.10 -19.99
N PRO A 142 -11.26 8.77 -21.24
CA PRO A 142 -10.96 7.46 -21.84
C PRO A 142 -9.46 7.21 -22.01
N TRP A 143 -8.64 8.23 -21.94
CA TRP A 143 -7.17 8.14 -21.97
C TRP A 143 -6.56 7.72 -20.64
N ALA A 144 -7.33 7.74 -19.54
CA ALA A 144 -6.81 7.50 -18.20
C ALA A 144 -6.09 6.15 -18.03
N PRO A 145 -6.56 5.01 -18.59
CA PRO A 145 -5.85 3.74 -18.49
C PRO A 145 -4.47 3.79 -19.16
N ALA A 146 -4.36 4.41 -20.34
CA ALA A 146 -3.09 4.53 -21.06
C ALA A 146 -2.12 5.48 -20.32
N LEU A 147 -2.64 6.58 -19.78
CA LEU A 147 -1.86 7.53 -19.00
C LEU A 147 -1.34 6.89 -17.71
N TRP A 148 -2.21 6.16 -16.99
CA TRP A 148 -1.82 5.44 -15.77
C TRP A 148 -0.74 4.40 -16.06
N ASN A 149 -0.88 3.62 -17.11
CA ASN A 149 0.12 2.66 -17.55
C ASN A 149 1.49 3.33 -17.79
N LYS A 150 1.50 4.51 -18.43
CA LYS A 150 2.74 5.28 -18.64
C LYS A 150 3.37 5.73 -17.31
N PHE A 151 2.56 6.20 -16.36
CA PHE A 151 3.05 6.57 -15.02
C PHE A 151 3.59 5.35 -14.29
N TYR A 152 2.83 4.27 -14.24
CA TYR A 152 3.23 3.05 -13.56
C TYR A 152 4.59 2.53 -14.04
N ARG A 153 4.81 2.51 -15.36
CA ARG A 153 6.10 2.10 -15.95
C ARG A 153 7.26 3.01 -15.54
N SER A 154 7.02 4.30 -15.33
CA SER A 154 8.08 5.24 -14.94
C SER A 154 8.55 5.07 -13.50
N TRP A 155 7.85 4.25 -12.72
CA TRP A 155 8.20 3.95 -11.33
C TRP A 155 9.23 2.84 -11.17
N TYR A 156 9.67 2.25 -12.29
CA TYR A 156 10.74 1.25 -12.39
C TYR A 156 11.94 1.81 -13.15
N PRO A 157 12.74 2.70 -12.54
CA PRO A 157 13.76 3.44 -13.27
C PRO A 157 14.99 2.61 -13.64
N THR A 158 15.29 1.54 -12.89
CA THR A 158 16.59 0.84 -13.04
C THR A 158 16.44 -0.63 -13.39
N ASN A 159 15.51 -1.33 -12.78
CA ASN A 159 15.35 -2.78 -12.95
C ASN A 159 13.89 -3.17 -13.11
N PRO A 160 13.22 -2.78 -14.21
CA PRO A 160 11.85 -3.17 -14.45
C PRO A 160 11.72 -4.70 -14.50
N PRO A 161 10.68 -5.29 -13.86
CA PRO A 161 10.51 -6.73 -13.87
C PRO A 161 10.21 -7.24 -15.29
N ALA A 162 10.64 -8.47 -15.59
CA ALA A 162 10.49 -9.05 -16.93
C ALA A 162 9.02 -9.19 -17.37
N ASP A 163 8.10 -9.29 -16.41
CA ASP A 163 6.65 -9.40 -16.62
C ASP A 163 5.89 -8.07 -16.54
N LEU A 164 6.59 -6.92 -16.56
CA LEU A 164 5.99 -5.59 -16.44
C LEU A 164 4.87 -5.34 -17.46
N ASP A 165 5.01 -5.86 -18.69
CA ASP A 165 4.00 -5.71 -19.72
C ASP A 165 2.70 -6.40 -19.34
N SER A 166 2.76 -7.61 -18.83
CA SER A 166 1.62 -8.37 -18.35
C SER A 166 0.94 -7.68 -17.15
N GLU A 167 1.71 -7.20 -16.17
CA GLU A 167 1.17 -6.51 -15.00
C GLU A 167 0.50 -5.18 -15.39
N THR A 168 1.14 -4.39 -16.26
CA THR A 168 0.55 -3.14 -16.73
C THR A 168 -0.71 -3.36 -17.58
N GLU A 169 -0.86 -4.51 -18.24
CA GLU A 169 -2.09 -4.87 -18.95
C GLU A 169 -3.25 -5.13 -17.96
N LYS A 170 -3.02 -5.89 -16.90
CA LYS A 170 -4.02 -6.12 -15.83
C LYS A 170 -4.47 -4.80 -15.20
N ILE A 171 -3.53 -3.91 -14.88
CA ILE A 171 -3.83 -2.58 -14.32
C ILE A 171 -4.64 -1.73 -15.32
N ARG A 172 -4.28 -1.77 -16.61
CA ARG A 172 -5.01 -1.07 -17.67
C ARG A 172 -6.45 -1.58 -17.77
N ASP A 173 -6.66 -2.89 -17.69
CA ASP A 173 -7.99 -3.50 -17.73
C ASP A 173 -8.83 -3.06 -16.53
N MET A 174 -8.28 -3.09 -15.32
CA MET A 174 -8.92 -2.53 -14.13
C MET A 174 -9.28 -1.04 -14.34
N MET A 175 -8.36 -0.24 -14.82
CA MET A 175 -8.55 1.20 -15.06
C MET A 175 -9.55 1.48 -16.19
N SER A 176 -9.84 0.52 -17.06
CA SER A 176 -10.84 0.64 -18.11
C SER A 176 -12.27 0.59 -17.58
N GLU A 177 -12.49 -0.02 -16.42
CA GLU A 177 -13.78 -0.04 -15.73
C GLU A 177 -14.05 1.32 -15.06
N PRO A 178 -15.17 2.02 -15.39
CA PRO A 178 -15.42 3.37 -14.86
C PRO A 178 -15.49 3.46 -13.34
N GLN A 179 -16.05 2.43 -12.67
CA GLN A 179 -16.19 2.42 -11.21
C GLN A 179 -14.84 2.21 -10.53
N ARG A 180 -13.98 1.32 -11.06
CA ARG A 180 -12.64 1.08 -10.53
C ARG A 180 -11.74 2.29 -10.76
N ARG A 181 -11.79 2.88 -11.95
CA ARG A 181 -11.10 4.15 -12.23
C ARG A 181 -11.54 5.28 -11.30
N LYS A 182 -12.83 5.35 -10.94
CA LYS A 182 -13.33 6.28 -9.93
C LYS A 182 -12.69 5.99 -8.57
N ALA A 183 -12.66 4.72 -8.14
CA ALA A 183 -12.04 4.32 -6.87
C ALA A 183 -10.56 4.71 -6.82
N VAL A 184 -9.78 4.35 -7.83
CA VAL A 184 -8.36 4.74 -7.93
C VAL A 184 -8.17 6.24 -7.82
N ARG A 185 -8.96 7.02 -8.57
CA ARG A 185 -8.88 8.49 -8.52
C ARG A 185 -9.19 9.03 -7.13
N GLU A 186 -10.24 8.53 -6.47
CA GLU A 186 -10.63 9.00 -5.14
C GLU A 186 -9.61 8.60 -4.08
N THR A 187 -9.02 7.42 -4.18
CA THR A 187 -7.90 6.99 -3.31
C THR A 187 -6.68 7.89 -3.46
N LEU A 188 -6.28 8.21 -4.70
CA LEU A 188 -5.12 9.07 -4.98
C LEU A 188 -5.28 10.49 -4.47
N VAL A 189 -6.51 11.02 -4.49
CA VAL A 189 -6.81 12.38 -4.02
C VAL A 189 -7.38 12.41 -2.60
N ALA A 190 -7.35 11.29 -1.88
CA ALA A 190 -7.85 11.21 -0.52
C ALA A 190 -7.11 12.20 0.40
N HIS A 191 -7.87 12.83 1.28
CA HIS A 191 -7.30 13.69 2.31
C HIS A 191 -6.48 12.88 3.31
N ARG A 192 -5.41 13.49 3.78
CA ARG A 192 -4.52 12.97 4.82
C ARG A 192 -4.74 13.67 6.17
N ASP A 193 -5.92 14.25 6.36
CA ASP A 193 -6.26 14.99 7.57
C ASP A 193 -6.13 14.08 8.81
N GLY A 194 -5.46 14.57 9.83
CA GLY A 194 -5.22 13.83 11.07
C GLY A 194 -4.08 12.80 11.01
N MET A 195 -3.44 12.60 9.87
CA MET A 195 -2.33 11.64 9.75
C MET A 195 -1.13 12.02 10.60
N SER A 196 -0.77 13.31 10.65
CA SER A 196 0.38 13.75 11.45
C SER A 196 0.30 13.29 12.90
N GLY A 197 -0.81 13.56 13.58
CA GLY A 197 -0.99 13.10 14.96
C GLY A 197 -1.10 11.58 15.13
N ARG A 198 -1.44 10.84 14.07
CA ARG A 198 -1.44 9.36 14.10
C ARG A 198 -0.03 8.79 13.94
N ILE A 199 0.78 9.38 13.05
CA ILE A 199 2.18 8.98 12.88
C ILE A 199 2.92 9.11 14.23
N ASP A 200 2.72 10.21 14.95
CA ASP A 200 3.36 10.45 16.25
C ASP A 200 2.87 9.51 17.37
N ARG A 201 1.73 8.84 17.19
CA ARG A 201 1.15 7.89 18.14
C ARG A 201 1.28 6.43 17.71
N LEU A 202 1.99 6.17 16.60
CA LEU A 202 2.18 4.80 16.14
C LEU A 202 3.06 4.04 17.13
N ASP A 203 2.45 3.11 17.85
CA ASP A 203 3.12 2.24 18.84
C ASP A 203 3.14 0.78 18.33
N VAL A 204 3.64 0.60 17.12
CA VAL A 204 3.85 -0.70 16.50
C VAL A 204 5.25 -0.70 15.91
N ARG A 205 6.04 -1.73 16.23
CA ARG A 205 7.38 -1.83 15.64
C ARG A 205 7.31 -1.73 14.12
N SER A 206 8.20 -0.94 13.54
CA SER A 206 8.07 -0.59 12.14
C SER A 206 9.39 -0.61 11.39
N LEU A 207 9.32 -0.90 10.09
CA LEU A 207 10.41 -0.80 9.12
C LEU A 207 9.95 0.09 7.96
N VAL A 208 10.74 1.10 7.65
CA VAL A 208 10.53 1.97 6.49
C VAL A 208 11.52 1.60 5.40
N ILE A 209 11.04 1.37 4.20
CA ILE A 209 11.86 1.02 3.04
C ILE A 209 11.61 2.04 1.93
N PHE A 210 12.66 2.64 1.40
CA PHE A 210 12.61 3.48 0.20
C PHE A 210 13.59 2.98 -0.86
N GLY A 211 13.20 3.10 -2.12
CA GLY A 211 14.14 3.05 -3.22
C GLY A 211 14.87 4.39 -3.35
N THR A 212 16.19 4.39 -3.50
CA THR A 212 16.98 5.63 -3.59
C THR A 212 16.74 6.41 -4.88
N ALA A 213 16.16 5.75 -5.91
CA ALA A 213 15.77 6.35 -7.18
C ALA A 213 14.24 6.59 -7.31
N ASP A 214 13.50 6.59 -6.20
CA ASP A 214 12.06 6.85 -6.22
C ASP A 214 11.76 8.30 -6.60
N SER A 215 11.30 8.50 -7.82
CA SER A 215 11.02 9.82 -8.39
C SER A 215 9.82 10.56 -7.80
N HIS A 216 9.03 9.90 -6.94
CA HIS A 216 7.93 10.56 -6.21
C HIS A 216 8.43 11.48 -5.10
N PHE A 217 9.65 11.26 -4.63
CA PHE A 217 10.26 12.00 -3.54
C PHE A 217 11.52 12.72 -4.03
N LYS A 218 11.70 13.97 -3.59
CA LYS A 218 12.94 14.72 -3.91
C LYS A 218 14.14 14.16 -3.15
N ASP A 219 13.89 13.64 -1.96
CA ASP A 219 14.88 13.08 -1.07
C ASP A 219 14.28 11.86 -0.34
N PRO A 220 14.29 10.67 -0.97
CA PRO A 220 13.75 9.46 -0.34
C PRO A 220 14.44 9.11 0.98
N ALA A 221 15.74 9.36 1.12
CA ALA A 221 16.47 9.09 2.35
C ALA A 221 16.02 10.03 3.48
N GLY A 222 15.91 11.32 3.20
CA GLY A 222 15.41 12.30 4.16
C GLY A 222 13.97 12.01 4.61
N GLU A 223 13.10 11.58 3.69
CA GLU A 223 11.73 11.13 4.03
C GLU A 223 11.76 9.91 4.98
N ALA A 224 12.60 8.92 4.69
CA ALA A 224 12.75 7.76 5.55
C ALA A 224 13.22 8.14 6.96
N GLU A 225 14.21 9.01 7.07
CA GLU A 225 14.72 9.50 8.35
C GLU A 225 13.67 10.29 9.14
N GLN A 226 12.88 11.14 8.47
CA GLN A 226 11.81 11.90 9.11
C GLN A 226 10.74 10.97 9.69
N ILE A 227 10.32 9.96 8.94
CA ILE A 227 9.35 8.96 9.41
C ILE A 227 9.94 8.18 10.60
N ALA A 228 11.18 7.71 10.47
CA ALA A 228 11.85 6.97 11.54
C ALA A 228 12.00 7.78 12.83
N LYS A 229 12.31 9.06 12.72
CA LYS A 229 12.41 9.96 13.88
C LYS A 229 11.09 10.10 14.64
N ARG A 230 9.96 10.03 13.94
CA ARG A 230 8.62 10.17 14.55
C ARG A 230 8.08 8.84 15.08
N THR A 231 8.39 7.73 14.44
CA THR A 231 7.79 6.41 14.73
C THR A 231 8.73 5.44 15.43
N GLY A 232 10.02 5.74 15.52
CA GLY A 232 11.03 4.79 15.97
C GLY A 232 11.31 3.65 14.97
N ALA A 233 10.83 3.76 13.73
CA ALA A 233 11.01 2.73 12.72
C ALA A 233 12.49 2.51 12.36
N GLN A 234 12.82 1.27 12.02
CA GLN A 234 14.07 0.96 11.34
C GLN A 234 14.00 1.52 9.90
N VAL A 235 15.14 1.88 9.33
CA VAL A 235 15.23 2.38 7.95
C VAL A 235 16.05 1.41 7.09
N PHE A 236 15.58 1.18 5.87
CA PHE A 236 16.32 0.49 4.83
C PHE A 236 16.19 1.24 3.50
N LEU A 237 17.30 1.56 2.87
CA LEU A 237 17.37 2.19 1.55
C LEU A 237 17.78 1.14 0.52
N ALA A 238 16.88 0.84 -0.42
CA ALA A 238 17.13 -0.07 -1.52
C ALA A 238 17.83 0.70 -2.65
N GLU A 239 19.13 0.53 -2.76
CA GLU A 239 19.97 1.27 -3.70
C GLU A 239 19.53 1.06 -5.15
N GLY A 240 19.33 2.17 -5.86
CA GLY A 240 18.92 2.21 -7.26
C GLY A 240 17.45 1.87 -7.51
N ALA A 241 16.69 1.33 -6.56
CA ALA A 241 15.28 1.01 -6.75
C ALA A 241 14.41 2.27 -6.84
N GLY A 242 13.32 2.18 -7.59
CA GLY A 242 12.28 3.20 -7.67
C GLY A 242 11.19 3.02 -6.62
N HIS A 243 9.94 3.30 -7.02
CA HIS A 243 8.78 3.33 -6.13
C HIS A 243 8.38 1.96 -5.58
N TYR A 244 8.73 0.89 -6.27
CA TYR A 244 8.45 -0.50 -5.88
C TYR A 244 9.74 -1.27 -5.55
N PRO A 245 10.43 -0.92 -4.45
CA PRO A 245 11.72 -1.51 -4.12
C PRO A 245 11.66 -3.02 -3.92
N HIS A 246 10.53 -3.55 -3.44
CA HIS A 246 10.28 -4.98 -3.27
C HIS A 246 10.08 -5.75 -4.58
N VAL A 247 9.82 -5.06 -5.69
CA VAL A 247 9.73 -5.65 -7.04
C VAL A 247 11.07 -5.55 -7.76
N GLU A 248 11.69 -4.35 -7.75
CA GLU A 248 12.96 -4.12 -8.44
C GLU A 248 14.15 -4.80 -7.77
N ARG A 249 14.10 -4.89 -6.44
CA ARG A 249 15.20 -5.39 -5.61
C ARG A 249 14.70 -6.39 -4.57
N THR A 250 13.87 -7.34 -5.00
CA THR A 250 13.41 -8.46 -4.13
C THR A 250 14.59 -9.20 -3.51
N ASP A 251 15.74 -9.24 -4.21
CA ASP A 251 16.98 -9.87 -3.77
C ASP A 251 17.55 -9.31 -2.46
N VAL A 252 17.35 -8.04 -2.17
CA VAL A 252 17.83 -7.39 -0.93
C VAL A 252 16.68 -6.97 -0.01
N VAL A 253 15.55 -6.58 -0.57
CA VAL A 253 14.38 -6.14 0.20
C VAL A 253 13.70 -7.33 0.89
N GLY A 254 13.58 -8.48 0.22
CA GLY A 254 13.00 -9.69 0.79
C GLY A 254 13.72 -10.16 2.05
N PRO A 255 15.04 -10.41 2.01
CA PRO A 255 15.83 -10.74 3.20
C PRO A 255 15.71 -9.72 4.33
N ARG A 256 15.68 -8.42 4.01
CA ARG A 256 15.53 -7.37 5.03
C ARG A 256 14.16 -7.40 5.71
N ILE A 257 13.09 -7.69 4.95
CA ILE A 257 11.75 -7.90 5.51
C ILE A 257 11.74 -9.16 6.39
N LEU A 258 12.33 -10.26 5.94
CA LEU A 258 12.42 -11.50 6.74
C LEU A 258 13.18 -11.30 8.07
N GLU A 259 14.29 -10.57 8.05
CA GLU A 259 15.00 -10.18 9.26
C GLU A 259 14.11 -9.40 10.22
N PHE A 260 13.37 -8.43 9.72
CA PHE A 260 12.41 -7.67 10.52
C PHE A 260 11.28 -8.55 11.06
N LEU A 261 10.74 -9.49 10.29
CA LEU A 261 9.66 -10.37 10.74
C LEU A 261 10.10 -11.34 11.85
N SER A 262 11.39 -11.74 11.87
CA SER A 262 11.95 -12.67 12.84
C SER A 262 12.48 -12.03 14.12
N SER A 263 12.57 -10.71 14.20
CA SER A 263 12.99 -9.93 15.38
C SER A 263 11.78 -9.51 16.25
#